data_36d3c4c750ead4e9c46dded3ac240461
#
_entry.id   36d3c4c750ead4e9c46dded3ac240461
#
_cell.length_a   1.000
_cell.length_b   1.000
_cell.length_c   1.000
_cell.angle_alpha   90.00
_cell.angle_beta   90.00
_cell.angle_gamma   90.00
#
_symmetry.space_group_name_H-M   'P 1'
#
loop_
_entity.id
_entity.type
_entity.pdbx_description
1 polymer ?
#
loop_
_entity_poly.entity_id
_entity_poly.type
_entity_poly.pdbx_seq_one_letter_code
_entity_poly.pdbx_strand_id
1 'polypeptide(L)'
;RQIDALTTSLLLPQDSTLNKGKLGKYSVNNLSDYINKLSELLKTRGKSGLLTGKEIFPTEYSLYQNYPNPFNPVTTIKYDLPKDGLVKLNVFDILGRRVATIVNEEKVAGKYEVNFNASSLASGVYVYKLQAGDFVNSKKMILLK
;
A
#
# COMPACT_ATOMS: atom_id res chain seq x y z
N ARG A 1 -22.86 -20.31 20.42
CA ARG A 1 -22.50 -20.28 19.95
C ARG A 1 -21.95 -19.59 19.63
N GLN A 2 -21.45 -19.42 19.75
CA GLN A 2 -20.90 -19.17 19.25
C GLN A 2 -20.15 -18.94 18.75
N ILE A 3 -19.70 -19.27 18.68
CA ILE A 3 -19.14 -19.13 17.89
C ILE A 3 -19.37 -19.28 17.08
N ASP A 4 -19.96 -19.83 17.30
CA ASP A 4 -20.28 -20.04 16.44
C ASP A 4 -20.95 -19.28 16.18
N ALA A 5 -21.55 -19.04 17.08
CA ALA A 5 -22.35 -18.44 16.75
C ALA A 5 -21.94 -17.34 16.42
N LEU A 6 -21.41 -17.40 16.76
CA LEU A 6 -20.98 -16.69 16.20
C LEU A 6 -20.59 -17.13 15.17
N THR A 7 -20.52 -18.14 15.22
CA THR A 7 -20.19 -18.69 14.15
C THR A 7 -21.20 -19.19 13.55
N THR A 8 -21.99 -19.44 14.11
CA THR A 8 -22.94 -19.91 13.49
C THR A 8 -23.96 -19.10 13.37
N SER A 9 -24.39 -18.69 13.92
CA SER A 9 -25.28 -18.03 13.63
C SER A 9 -25.04 -16.92 13.41
N LEU A 10 -24.48 -17.15 13.60
CA LEU A 10 -24.07 -16.46 13.12
C LEU A 10 -23.84 -16.71 12.23
N LEU A 11 -23.98 -17.67 12.22
CA LEU A 11 -23.75 -18.07 11.37
C LEU A 11 -24.43 -18.38 10.74
N LEU A 12 -25.05 -18.56 10.90
CA LEU A 12 -25.60 -18.90 10.31
C LEU A 12 -26.27 -19.12 9.73
N PRO A 13 -26.38 -19.28 9.57
CA PRO A 13 -27.03 -19.61 8.96
C PRO A 13 -27.80 -20.02 8.24
N GLN A 14 -28.15 -20.23 8.52
CA GLN A 14 -29.05 -20.91 8.09
C GLN A 14 -29.51 -20.59 6.83
N ASP A 15 -29.95 -19.65 6.61
CA ASP A 15 -30.33 -19.20 5.34
C ASP A 15 -29.16 -18.59 4.65
N SER A 16 -28.60 -19.30 3.75
CA SER A 16 -27.44 -18.82 3.07
C SER A 16 -27.75 -17.65 2.17
N THR A 17 -28.96 -17.55 1.70
CA THR A 17 -29.34 -16.42 0.89
C THR A 17 -29.27 -15.13 1.68
N LEU A 18 -29.73 -15.22 2.87
CA LEU A 18 -29.70 -14.06 3.74
C LEU A 18 -28.28 -13.62 4.00
N ASN A 19 -27.45 -14.58 4.27
CA ASN A 19 -26.06 -14.27 4.52
C ASN A 19 -25.39 -13.63 3.34
N LYS A 20 -25.72 -14.12 2.19
CA LYS A 20 -25.15 -13.57 0.99
C LYS A 20 -25.54 -12.10 0.82
N GLY A 21 -26.74 -11.79 1.09
CA GLY A 21 -27.18 -10.41 0.99
C GLY A 21 -26.46 -9.51 1.96
N LYS A 22 -26.26 -10.00 3.16
CA LYS A 22 -25.59 -9.21 4.16
C LYS A 22 -24.16 -8.96 3.81
N LEU A 23 -23.51 -9.95 3.25
CA LEU A 23 -22.11 -9.85 2.95
C LEU A 23 -21.85 -9.17 1.62
N GLY A 24 -22.88 -8.81 0.92
CA GLY A 24 -22.71 -8.24 -0.41
C GLY A 24 -21.83 -7.02 -0.47
N LYS A 25 -21.88 -6.22 0.56
CA LYS A 25 -21.10 -5.01 0.52
C LYS A 25 -19.61 -5.26 0.59
N TYR A 26 -19.20 -6.44 0.97
CA TYR A 26 -17.78 -6.76 1.00
C TYR A 26 -17.32 -7.50 -0.23
N SER A 27 -18.24 -7.83 -1.10
CA SER A 27 -17.89 -8.50 -2.34
C SER A 27 -17.08 -9.77 -2.15
N VAL A 28 -17.36 -10.52 -1.12
CA VAL A 28 -16.63 -11.76 -0.90
C VAL A 28 -17.24 -12.86 -1.76
N ASN A 29 -16.40 -13.72 -2.26
CA ASN A 29 -16.83 -14.79 -3.14
C ASN A 29 -17.06 -16.08 -2.40
N ASN A 30 -16.49 -16.20 -1.24
CA ASN A 30 -16.66 -17.42 -0.48
C ASN A 30 -16.37 -17.14 0.98
N LEU A 31 -16.61 -18.15 1.78
CA LEU A 31 -16.45 -18.04 3.21
C LEU A 31 -14.99 -17.75 3.60
N SER A 32 -14.09 -18.32 2.84
CA SER A 32 -12.69 -18.13 3.11
C SER A 32 -12.27 -16.67 3.04
N ASP A 33 -12.75 -15.95 2.03
CA ASP A 33 -12.46 -14.54 1.90
C ASP A 33 -13.02 -13.76 3.07
N TYR A 34 -14.21 -14.11 3.49
CA TYR A 34 -14.85 -13.43 4.59
C TYR A 34 -14.06 -13.64 5.88
N ILE A 35 -13.64 -14.85 6.13
CA ILE A 35 -12.87 -15.19 7.31
C ILE A 35 -11.52 -14.46 7.31
N ASN A 36 -10.89 -14.39 6.17
CA ASN A 36 -9.63 -13.68 6.07
C ASN A 36 -9.78 -12.20 6.41
N LYS A 37 -10.86 -11.62 5.93
CA LYS A 37 -11.12 -10.22 6.21
C LYS A 37 -11.36 -9.99 7.69
N LEU A 38 -12.11 -10.86 8.32
CA LEU A 38 -12.34 -10.76 9.74
C LEU A 38 -11.06 -10.93 10.54
N SER A 39 -10.22 -11.85 10.12
CA SER A 39 -8.96 -12.07 10.79
C SER A 39 -8.10 -10.84 10.78
N GLU A 40 -8.05 -10.17 9.67
CA GLU A 40 -7.27 -8.97 9.58
C GLU A 40 -7.78 -7.88 10.48
N LEU A 41 -9.09 -7.74 10.54
CA LEU A 41 -9.66 -6.74 11.40
C LEU A 41 -9.38 -7.01 12.86
N LEU A 42 -9.46 -8.27 13.25
CA LEU A 42 -9.21 -8.65 14.62
C LEU A 42 -7.77 -8.44 15.03
N LYS A 43 -6.85 -8.74 14.13
CA LYS A 43 -5.45 -8.52 14.42
C LYS A 43 -5.16 -7.06 14.67
N THR A 44 -5.72 -6.22 13.85
CA THR A 44 -5.49 -4.79 13.98
C THR A 44 -6.06 -4.27 15.28
N ARG A 45 -7.24 -4.72 15.60
CA ARG A 45 -7.87 -4.31 16.83
C ARG A 45 -7.07 -4.69 18.04
N GLY A 46 -6.61 -5.92 18.07
CA GLY A 46 -5.89 -6.42 19.21
C GLY A 46 -4.58 -5.71 19.44
N LYS A 47 -4.05 -5.15 18.38
CA LYS A 47 -2.77 -4.53 18.46
C LYS A 47 -2.77 -3.28 19.31
N SER A 48 -3.71 -2.45 19.17
CA SER A 48 -3.67 -1.21 19.90
C SER A 48 -4.82 -1.04 20.84
N GLY A 49 -5.75 -1.92 20.77
CA GLY A 49 -6.92 -1.77 21.56
C GLY A 49 -7.74 -0.58 21.13
N LEU A 50 -7.25 0.15 20.19
CA LEU A 50 -7.95 1.30 19.71
C LEU A 50 -7.74 1.40 18.24
N LEU A 51 -8.77 1.23 17.49
CA LEU A 51 -8.67 1.16 16.09
C LEU A 51 -9.13 2.42 15.43
N THR A 52 -8.27 3.07 14.71
CA THR A 52 -8.68 4.19 13.90
C THR A 52 -8.22 3.91 12.49
N GLY A 53 -8.99 4.32 11.54
CA GLY A 53 -8.64 4.11 10.15
C GLY A 53 -7.38 4.85 9.76
N LYS A 54 -7.13 5.95 10.42
CA LYS A 54 -5.97 6.76 10.10
C LYS A 54 -4.68 6.07 10.37
N GLU A 55 -4.65 5.18 11.34
CA GLU A 55 -3.42 4.50 11.66
C GLU A 55 -3.17 3.29 10.80
N ILE A 56 -4.21 2.78 10.16
CA ILE A 56 -4.09 1.59 9.36
C ILE A 56 -3.94 1.89 7.90
N PHE A 57 -4.73 2.83 7.42
CA PHE A 57 -4.72 3.18 6.01
C PHE A 57 -4.50 4.67 5.84
N PRO A 58 -3.66 5.05 4.92
CA PRO A 58 -3.48 6.47 4.63
C PRO A 58 -4.78 7.04 4.08
N THR A 59 -5.02 8.30 4.36
CA THR A 59 -6.21 8.97 3.85
C THR A 59 -5.92 9.78 2.61
N GLU A 60 -4.65 9.92 2.27
CA GLU A 60 -4.30 10.67 1.07
C GLU A 60 -2.99 10.12 0.51
N TYR A 61 -2.75 10.44 -0.75
CA TYR A 61 -1.50 10.06 -1.39
C TYR A 61 -0.38 10.92 -0.84
N SER A 62 0.79 10.29 -0.67
CA SER A 62 1.98 11.01 -0.23
C SER A 62 3.21 10.40 -0.82
N LEU A 63 4.18 11.24 -1.13
CA LEU A 63 5.50 10.80 -1.55
C LEU A 63 6.49 11.51 -0.65
N TYR A 64 7.34 10.74 0.02
CA TYR A 64 8.25 11.29 1.00
C TYR A 64 9.65 11.43 0.43
N GLN A 65 10.41 12.33 1.05
CA GLN A 65 11.78 12.53 0.66
C GLN A 65 12.56 11.26 0.95
N ASN A 66 13.41 10.85 0.01
CA ASN A 66 14.21 9.64 0.20
C ASN A 66 15.20 9.84 1.35
N TYR A 67 15.57 8.73 1.98
CA TYR A 67 16.53 8.79 3.06
C TYR A 67 17.42 7.55 2.99
N PRO A 68 18.74 7.71 3.08
CA PRO A 68 19.45 8.96 3.21
C PRO A 68 19.47 9.78 1.91
N ASN A 69 19.73 11.09 2.07
CA ASN A 69 19.83 11.99 0.93
C ASN A 69 20.77 13.12 1.33
N PRO A 70 21.98 13.22 0.77
CA PRO A 70 22.51 12.41 -0.34
C PRO A 70 22.69 10.96 0.05
N PHE A 71 22.76 10.09 -0.95
CA PHE A 71 22.88 8.65 -0.68
C PHE A 71 24.01 8.03 -1.49
N ASN A 72 24.46 6.82 -1.07
CA ASN A 72 25.56 6.14 -1.72
C ASN A 72 25.52 4.65 -1.39
N PRO A 73 25.22 3.79 -2.29
CA PRO A 73 24.42 4.02 -3.49
C PRO A 73 22.97 3.63 -3.27
N VAL A 74 22.55 3.39 -2.04
CA VAL A 74 21.21 2.88 -1.73
C VAL A 74 20.45 3.91 -0.92
N THR A 75 19.19 4.08 -1.23
CA THR A 75 18.32 4.95 -0.48
C THR A 75 16.93 4.31 -0.39
N THR A 76 16.13 4.76 0.55
CA THR A 76 14.78 4.27 0.74
C THR A 76 13.79 5.37 0.38
N ILE A 77 12.77 5.01 -0.38
CA ILE A 77 11.69 5.92 -0.76
C ILE A 77 10.41 5.38 -0.18
N LYS A 78 9.65 6.25 0.47
CA LYS A 78 8.39 5.88 1.08
C LYS A 78 7.25 6.60 0.40
N TYR A 79 6.12 5.94 0.32
CA TYR A 79 4.93 6.55 -0.25
C TYR A 79 3.67 5.92 0.34
N ASP A 80 2.58 6.67 0.30
CA ASP A 80 1.30 6.24 0.85
C ASP A 80 0.25 6.22 -0.24
N LEU A 81 -0.60 5.21 -0.21
CA LEU A 81 -1.70 5.05 -1.17
C LEU A 81 -3.01 4.94 -0.41
N PRO A 82 -3.96 5.85 -0.64
CA PRO A 82 -5.25 5.74 0.04
C PRO A 82 -6.20 4.76 -0.62
N LYS A 83 -5.90 4.33 -1.83
CA LYS A 83 -6.73 3.35 -2.52
C LYS A 83 -5.92 2.50 -3.46
N ASP A 84 -6.53 1.39 -3.85
CA ASP A 84 -5.89 0.45 -4.74
C ASP A 84 -5.72 1.04 -6.13
N GLY A 85 -4.72 0.60 -6.84
CA GLY A 85 -4.53 1.03 -8.21
C GLY A 85 -3.14 0.76 -8.73
N LEU A 86 -2.93 1.15 -9.97
CA LEU A 86 -1.65 1.00 -10.63
C LEU A 86 -0.70 2.08 -10.13
N VAL A 87 0.49 1.68 -9.75
CA VAL A 87 1.50 2.59 -9.22
C VAL A 87 2.74 2.53 -10.08
N LYS A 88 3.25 3.69 -10.43
CA LYS A 88 4.51 3.80 -11.17
C LYS A 88 5.44 4.72 -10.41
N LEU A 89 6.63 4.23 -10.12
CA LEU A 89 7.66 5.03 -9.46
C LEU A 89 8.89 4.94 -10.33
N ASN A 90 9.21 6.03 -11.00
CA ASN A 90 10.28 6.10 -11.97
C ASN A 90 11.35 7.11 -11.55
N VAL A 91 12.56 6.89 -12.00
CA VAL A 91 13.68 7.78 -11.72
C VAL A 91 14.15 8.39 -13.03
N PHE A 92 14.41 9.69 -13.01
CA PHE A 92 14.85 10.44 -14.17
C PHE A 92 16.15 11.19 -13.87
N ASP A 93 16.97 11.39 -14.89
CA ASP A 93 18.15 12.23 -14.73
C ASP A 93 17.76 13.70 -14.96
N ILE A 94 18.74 14.59 -14.89
CA ILE A 94 18.45 16.02 -15.01
C ILE A 94 18.00 16.42 -16.39
N LEU A 95 18.20 15.57 -17.38
CA LEU A 95 17.71 15.83 -18.72
C LEU A 95 16.31 15.29 -18.95
N GLY A 96 15.72 14.71 -17.91
CA GLY A 96 14.37 14.17 -18.04
C GLY A 96 14.31 12.77 -18.62
N ARG A 97 15.43 12.10 -18.75
CA ARG A 97 15.45 10.75 -19.28
C ARG A 97 15.20 9.76 -18.17
N ARG A 98 14.34 8.80 -18.42
CA ARG A 98 14.05 7.78 -17.41
C ARG A 98 15.23 6.83 -17.33
N VAL A 99 15.84 6.74 -16.16
CA VAL A 99 17.01 5.90 -15.95
C VAL A 99 16.67 4.64 -15.16
N ALA A 100 15.53 4.60 -14.50
CA ALA A 100 15.13 3.41 -13.74
C ALA A 100 13.64 3.42 -13.49
N THR A 101 13.09 2.22 -13.36
CA THR A 101 11.70 2.03 -12.92
C THR A 101 11.78 1.22 -11.65
N ILE A 102 11.29 1.78 -10.55
CA ILE A 102 11.35 1.12 -9.26
C ILE A 102 10.09 0.31 -9.01
N VAL A 103 8.93 0.89 -9.34
CA VAL A 103 7.64 0.22 -9.15
C VAL A 103 6.81 0.44 -10.40
N ASN A 104 6.15 -0.61 -10.87
CA ASN A 104 5.23 -0.51 -11.99
C ASN A 104 4.28 -1.70 -11.88
N GLU A 105 3.34 -1.60 -10.96
CA GLU A 105 2.40 -2.70 -10.73
C GLU A 105 1.22 -2.23 -9.92
N GLU A 106 0.20 -3.08 -9.87
CA GLU A 106 -0.97 -2.81 -9.05
C GLU A 106 -0.60 -2.98 -7.59
N LYS A 107 -1.06 -2.04 -6.77
CA LYS A 107 -0.84 -2.11 -5.33
C LYS A 107 -2.15 -1.81 -4.62
N VAL A 108 -2.33 -2.44 -3.46
CA VAL A 108 -3.49 -2.12 -2.63
C VAL A 108 -3.17 -0.91 -1.78
N ALA A 109 -4.20 -0.28 -1.25
CA ALA A 109 -4.03 0.86 -0.35
C ALA A 109 -3.11 0.49 0.79
N GLY A 110 -2.27 1.41 1.22
CA GLY A 110 -1.35 1.15 2.31
C GLY A 110 -0.14 2.05 2.28
N LYS A 111 0.77 1.80 3.20
CA LYS A 111 2.02 2.53 3.30
C LYS A 111 3.13 1.64 2.77
N TYR A 112 3.98 2.20 1.94
CA TYR A 112 5.01 1.43 1.25
C TYR A 112 6.38 2.05 1.41
N GLU A 113 7.40 1.20 1.36
CA GLU A 113 8.75 1.69 1.23
C GLU A 113 9.52 0.75 0.33
N VAL A 114 10.38 1.33 -0.48
CA VAL A 114 11.18 0.56 -1.42
C VAL A 114 12.62 1.04 -1.33
N ASN A 115 13.54 0.14 -1.57
CA ASN A 115 14.95 0.47 -1.60
C ASN A 115 15.36 0.65 -3.05
N PHE A 116 16.11 1.69 -3.30
CA PHE A 116 16.64 1.96 -4.63
C PHE A 116 18.14 1.89 -4.59
N ASN A 117 18.70 1.02 -5.42
CA ASN A 117 20.14 0.85 -5.53
C ASN A 117 20.60 1.49 -6.83
N ALA A 118 21.35 2.57 -6.72
CA ALA A 118 21.80 3.34 -7.87
C ALA A 118 23.25 3.07 -8.19
N SER A 119 23.74 1.87 -7.89
CA SER A 119 25.16 1.58 -8.11
C SER A 119 25.56 1.67 -9.59
N SER A 120 24.62 1.53 -10.50
CA SER A 120 24.89 1.61 -11.92
C SER A 120 24.82 3.04 -12.47
N LEU A 121 24.45 4.00 -11.64
CA LEU A 121 24.29 5.38 -12.08
C LEU A 121 25.47 6.22 -11.64
N ALA A 122 25.71 7.30 -12.37
CA ALA A 122 26.77 8.24 -12.02
C ALA A 122 26.30 9.15 -10.90
N SER A 123 27.26 9.66 -10.12
CA SER A 123 26.94 10.67 -9.11
C SER A 123 26.24 11.84 -9.78
N GLY A 124 25.27 12.39 -9.10
CA GLY A 124 24.53 13.51 -9.65
C GLY A 124 23.16 13.64 -9.03
N VAL A 125 22.37 14.51 -9.66
CA VAL A 125 21.02 14.82 -9.20
C VAL A 125 20.03 14.02 -10.03
N TYR A 126 19.06 13.43 -9.36
CA TYR A 126 18.02 12.64 -10.00
C TYR A 126 16.68 13.06 -9.43
N VAL A 127 15.62 12.79 -10.18
CA VAL A 127 14.26 13.06 -9.74
C VAL A 127 13.49 11.75 -9.78
N TYR A 128 12.79 11.44 -8.71
CA TYR A 128 11.89 10.28 -8.75
C TYR A 128 10.46 10.79 -8.73
N LYS A 129 9.62 10.12 -9.51
CA LYS A 129 8.24 10.53 -9.72
C LYS A 129 7.31 9.38 -9.44
N LEU A 130 6.33 9.63 -8.58
CA LEU A 130 5.29 8.68 -8.25
C LEU A 130 4.02 9.06 -8.98
N GLN A 131 3.42 8.08 -9.61
CA GLN A 131 2.18 8.26 -10.34
C GLN A 131 1.23 7.17 -9.89
N ALA A 132 0.08 7.54 -9.37
CA ALA A 132 -0.90 6.60 -8.87
C ALA A 132 -2.27 7.22 -9.06
N GLY A 133 -3.08 6.63 -9.95
CA GLY A 133 -4.35 7.24 -10.30
C GLY A 133 -4.11 8.62 -10.86
N ASP A 134 -4.79 9.60 -10.31
CA ASP A 134 -4.62 10.99 -10.72
C ASP A 134 -3.52 11.70 -9.96
N PHE A 135 -2.93 11.05 -8.99
CA PHE A 135 -1.90 11.65 -8.17
C PHE A 135 -0.55 11.55 -8.87
N VAL A 136 0.15 12.67 -8.94
CA VAL A 136 1.51 12.71 -9.47
C VAL A 136 2.32 13.62 -8.58
N ASN A 137 3.47 13.13 -8.13
CA ASN A 137 4.37 13.95 -7.33
C ASN A 137 5.79 13.51 -7.61
N SER A 138 6.73 14.43 -7.46
CA SER A 138 8.12 14.10 -7.70
C SER A 138 9.00 14.80 -6.68
N LYS A 139 10.17 14.23 -6.47
CA LYS A 139 11.15 14.78 -5.52
C LYS A 139 12.53 14.55 -6.06
N LYS A 140 13.44 15.38 -5.57
CA LYS A 140 14.83 15.36 -6.00
C LYS A 140 15.65 14.55 -5.02
N MET A 141 16.64 13.82 -5.53
CA MET A 141 17.58 13.09 -4.70
C MET A 141 18.99 13.28 -5.26
N ILE A 142 19.98 13.14 -4.40
CA ILE A 142 21.36 13.35 -4.76
C ILE A 142 22.17 12.10 -4.48
N LEU A 143 22.82 11.60 -5.53
CA LEU A 143 23.69 10.43 -5.44
C LEU A 143 25.11 10.90 -5.39
N LEU A 144 25.82 10.52 -4.32
CA LEU A 144 27.23 10.84 -4.15
C LEU A 144 27.98 9.54 -3.95
N LYS A 145 28.75 9.17 -4.91
CA LYS A 145 29.54 7.95 -4.82
C LYS A 145 30.96 8.23 -4.39
#